data_d580a4ae904019ce78225d598b43294e
#
_entry.id   d580a4ae904019ce78225d598b43294e
#
_cell.length_a   1.000
_cell.length_b   1.000
_cell.length_c   1.000
_cell.angle_alpha   90.00
_cell.angle_beta   90.00
_cell.angle_gamma   90.00
#
_symmetry.space_group_name_H-M   'P 1'
#
loop_
_entity.id
_entity.type
_entity.pdbx_description
1 polymer ?
#
loop_
_entity_poly.entity_id
_entity_poly.type
_entity_poly.pdbx_seq_one_letter_code
_entity_poly.pdbx_strand_id
1 'polypeptide(L)'
;KPVVIPGSEFITDVSSVIIAIGTSPNPLIKNTTEGLETNRHGCIVADEETGQTSIPYIFAGGDTVTGAATVILAMGAGKKSAVAIDNYLKGCYHE
;
A
#
# COMPACT_ATOMS: atom_id res chain seq x y z
N LYS A 1 -10.69 7.24 -14.80
CA LYS A 1 -11.68 7.07 -13.74
C LYS A 1 -13.09 7.08 -14.34
N PRO A 2 -13.96 6.08 -14.02
CA PRO A 2 -15.33 6.09 -14.54
C PRO A 2 -16.08 7.35 -14.13
N VAL A 3 -16.93 7.85 -15.04
CA VAL A 3 -17.78 9.01 -14.80
C VAL A 3 -19.23 8.55 -14.82
N VAL A 4 -20.00 8.95 -13.81
CA VAL A 4 -21.41 8.60 -13.71
C VAL A 4 -22.20 9.37 -14.77
N ILE A 5 -23.06 8.67 -15.51
CA ILE A 5 -24.01 9.26 -16.45
C ILE A 5 -25.37 9.32 -15.74
N PRO A 6 -25.87 10.50 -15.39
CA PRO A 6 -27.16 10.61 -14.70
C PRO A 6 -28.31 9.99 -15.49
N GLY A 7 -29.19 9.26 -14.81
CA GLY A 7 -30.37 8.66 -15.42
C GLY A 7 -30.09 7.45 -16.32
N SER A 8 -28.87 6.87 -16.26
CA SER A 8 -28.50 5.71 -17.08
C SER A 8 -28.71 4.37 -16.38
N GLU A 9 -29.26 4.35 -15.18
CA GLU A 9 -29.52 3.15 -14.43
C GLU A 9 -30.46 2.20 -15.19
N PHE A 10 -30.21 0.91 -15.09
CA PHE A 10 -31.06 -0.13 -15.69
C PHE A 10 -31.13 -1.36 -14.78
N ILE A 11 -32.15 -2.17 -14.98
CA ILE A 11 -32.39 -3.38 -14.19
C ILE A 11 -31.92 -4.58 -14.99
N THR A 12 -31.17 -5.46 -14.35
CA THR A 12 -30.74 -6.75 -14.91
C THR A 12 -31.16 -7.87 -13.99
N ASP A 13 -31.80 -8.89 -14.54
CA ASP A 13 -32.20 -10.08 -13.76
C ASP A 13 -31.01 -10.99 -13.54
N VAL A 14 -30.56 -11.08 -12.30
CA VAL A 14 -29.45 -11.95 -11.90
C VAL A 14 -29.77 -12.60 -10.56
N SER A 15 -29.18 -13.77 -10.30
CA SER A 15 -29.33 -14.47 -9.02
C SER A 15 -28.23 -14.13 -8.00
N SER A 16 -27.12 -13.56 -8.46
CA SER A 16 -26.01 -13.16 -7.61
C SER A 16 -25.30 -11.93 -8.15
N VAL A 17 -24.78 -11.12 -7.26
CA VAL A 17 -23.97 -9.94 -7.61
C VAL A 17 -22.67 -9.99 -6.82
N ILE A 18 -21.55 -9.82 -7.51
CA ILE A 18 -20.22 -9.76 -6.89
C ILE A 18 -19.64 -8.38 -7.17
N ILE A 19 -19.29 -7.65 -6.11
CA ILE A 19 -18.63 -6.35 -6.20
C ILE A 19 -17.12 -6.60 -6.19
N ALA A 20 -16.45 -6.35 -7.33
CA ALA A 20 -15.03 -6.61 -7.52
C ALA A 20 -14.32 -5.36 -8.07
N ILE A 21 -14.56 -4.22 -7.44
CA ILE A 21 -14.14 -2.90 -7.92
C ILE A 21 -12.76 -2.46 -7.44
N GLY A 22 -12.03 -3.33 -6.79
CA GLY A 22 -10.67 -3.05 -6.33
C GLY A 22 -10.43 -3.47 -4.90
N THR A 23 -9.19 -3.24 -4.47
CA THR A 23 -8.72 -3.57 -3.13
C THR A 23 -8.25 -2.30 -2.43
N SER A 24 -8.23 -2.36 -1.11
CA SER A 24 -7.67 -1.31 -0.26
C SER A 24 -6.75 -1.93 0.78
N PRO A 25 -5.82 -1.16 1.36
CA PRO A 25 -4.94 -1.66 2.41
C PRO A 25 -5.73 -2.20 3.59
N ASN A 26 -5.23 -3.28 4.20
CA ASN A 26 -5.83 -3.83 5.40
C ASN A 26 -5.61 -2.86 6.57
N PRO A 27 -6.67 -2.35 7.22
CA PRO A 27 -6.53 -1.38 8.30
C PRO A 27 -5.91 -1.96 9.58
N LEU A 28 -5.75 -3.28 9.68
CA LEU A 28 -5.20 -3.95 10.86
C LEU A 28 -3.82 -3.39 11.25
N ILE A 29 -2.92 -3.25 10.28
CA ILE A 29 -1.56 -2.76 10.54
C ILE A 29 -1.59 -1.34 11.08
N LYS A 30 -2.35 -0.45 10.44
CA LYS A 30 -2.53 0.92 10.90
C LYS A 30 -3.10 0.99 12.31
N ASN A 31 -4.14 0.19 12.58
CA ASN A 31 -4.86 0.22 13.85
C ASN A 31 -4.07 -0.39 15.01
N THR A 32 -3.13 -1.28 14.72
CA THR A 32 -2.33 -1.97 15.74
C THR A 32 -0.90 -1.43 15.88
N THR A 33 -0.49 -0.51 15.01
CA THR A 33 0.87 0.06 15.04
C THR A 33 0.78 1.56 15.30
N GLU A 34 0.95 1.93 16.55
CA GLU A 34 0.95 3.33 16.96
C GLU A 34 2.16 4.06 16.40
N GLY A 35 1.95 5.28 15.89
CA GLY A 35 3.01 6.10 15.30
C GLY A 35 3.28 5.84 13.83
N LEU A 36 2.66 4.83 13.23
CA LEU A 36 2.80 4.57 11.80
C LEU A 36 1.87 5.49 11.00
N GLU A 37 2.46 6.37 10.21
CA GLU A 37 1.71 7.31 9.38
C GLU A 37 1.11 6.63 8.16
N THR A 38 -0.14 6.99 7.86
CA THR A 38 -0.85 6.56 6.67
C THR A 38 -1.48 7.76 5.98
N ASN A 39 -1.68 7.68 4.67
CA ASN A 39 -2.36 8.73 3.93
C ASN A 39 -3.89 8.59 4.03
N ARG A 40 -4.62 9.49 3.37
CA ARG A 40 -6.10 9.50 3.38
C ARG A 40 -6.73 8.24 2.77
N HIS A 41 -5.98 7.50 1.96
CA HIS A 41 -6.43 6.24 1.34
C HIS A 41 -6.11 5.00 2.20
N GLY A 42 -5.49 5.19 3.35
CA GLY A 42 -5.07 4.12 4.24
C GLY A 42 -3.75 3.46 3.85
N CYS A 43 -3.05 3.97 2.84
CA CYS A 43 -1.73 3.48 2.46
C CYS A 43 -0.67 3.98 3.42
N ILE A 44 0.33 3.15 3.69
CA ILE A 44 1.45 3.51 4.57
C ILE A 44 2.30 4.56 3.87
N VAL A 45 2.62 5.65 4.57
CA VAL A 45 3.55 6.67 4.07
C VAL A 45 4.97 6.15 4.24
N ALA A 46 5.69 6.01 3.13
CA ALA A 46 7.07 5.52 3.10
C ALA A 46 7.89 6.30 2.09
N ASP A 47 9.20 6.36 2.33
CA ASP A 47 10.15 6.98 1.41
C ASP A 47 10.23 6.17 0.10
N GLU A 48 10.15 6.83 -1.04
CA GLU A 48 10.17 6.18 -2.36
C GLU A 48 11.48 5.46 -2.67
N GLU A 49 12.57 5.94 -2.11
CA GLU A 49 13.91 5.38 -2.37
C GLU A 49 14.26 4.22 -1.45
N THR A 50 13.80 4.27 -0.20
CA THR A 50 14.21 3.32 0.83
C THR A 50 13.05 2.47 1.37
N GLY A 51 11.82 2.91 1.21
CA GLY A 51 10.67 2.28 1.83
C GLY A 51 10.56 2.52 3.34
N GLN A 52 11.42 3.37 3.91
CA GLN A 52 11.38 3.67 5.34
C GLN A 52 10.10 4.43 5.70
N THR A 53 9.42 3.99 6.75
CA THR A 53 8.18 4.62 7.23
C THR A 53 8.49 5.71 8.27
N SER A 54 7.46 6.27 8.90
CA SER A 54 7.62 7.21 10.02
C SER A 54 8.30 6.57 11.24
N ILE A 55 8.31 5.24 11.32
CA ILE A 55 9.00 4.50 12.36
C ILE A 55 10.32 3.97 11.76
N PRO A 56 11.50 4.40 12.26
CA PRO A 56 12.79 4.17 11.59
C PRO A 56 13.14 2.72 11.30
N TYR A 57 12.66 1.77 12.09
CA TYR A 57 12.96 0.35 11.91
C TYR A 57 11.86 -0.43 11.17
N ILE A 58 10.83 0.27 10.67
CA ILE A 58 9.74 -0.32 9.88
C ILE A 58 9.83 0.18 8.45
N PHE A 59 9.83 -0.75 7.50
CA PHE A 59 9.88 -0.47 6.07
C PHE A 59 8.62 -1.02 5.40
N ALA A 60 8.20 -0.36 4.34
CA ALA A 60 7.04 -0.78 3.56
C ALA A 60 7.28 -0.53 2.08
N GLY A 61 6.70 -1.37 1.24
CA GLY A 61 6.79 -1.22 -0.21
C GLY A 61 5.69 -2.00 -0.90
N GLY A 62 5.41 -1.64 -2.15
CA GLY A 62 4.36 -2.25 -2.95
C GLY A 62 3.02 -1.56 -2.78
N ASP A 63 1.95 -2.30 -3.03
CA ASP A 63 0.59 -1.74 -3.06
C ASP A 63 0.14 -1.14 -1.72
N THR A 64 0.72 -1.58 -0.62
CA THR A 64 0.44 -1.02 0.71
C THR A 64 0.89 0.44 0.85
N VAL A 65 1.81 0.87 -0.01
CA VAL A 65 2.34 2.26 -0.04
C VAL A 65 1.72 3.05 -1.18
N THR A 66 1.74 2.49 -2.39
CA THR A 66 1.33 3.21 -3.61
C THR A 66 -0.16 3.09 -3.93
N GLY A 67 -0.87 2.17 -3.29
CA GLY A 67 -2.17 1.73 -3.75
C GLY A 67 -2.02 0.65 -4.84
N ALA A 68 -3.14 0.11 -5.30
CA ALA A 68 -3.13 -0.95 -6.32
C ALA A 68 -2.39 -0.49 -7.58
N ALA A 69 -1.33 -1.22 -7.94
CA ALA A 69 -0.46 -0.92 -9.07
C ALA A 69 -0.07 -2.22 -9.78
N THR A 70 1.05 -2.22 -10.50
CA THR A 70 1.51 -3.41 -11.22
C THR A 70 2.38 -4.29 -10.34
N VAL A 71 2.45 -5.58 -10.69
CA VAL A 71 3.33 -6.55 -10.01
C VAL A 71 4.80 -6.11 -10.10
N ILE A 72 5.23 -5.60 -11.25
CA ILE A 72 6.60 -5.12 -11.45
C ILE A 72 6.95 -4.00 -10.49
N LEU A 73 6.06 -3.03 -10.31
CA LEU A 73 6.27 -1.92 -9.39
C LEU A 73 6.31 -2.40 -7.93
N ALA A 74 5.43 -3.31 -7.57
CA ALA A 74 5.40 -3.89 -6.22
C ALA A 74 6.69 -4.65 -5.90
N MET A 75 7.17 -5.47 -6.84
CA MET A 75 8.44 -6.21 -6.71
C MET A 75 9.64 -5.25 -6.63
N GLY A 76 9.65 -4.22 -7.46
CA GLY A 76 10.71 -3.19 -7.43
C GLY A 76 10.79 -2.48 -6.09
N ALA A 77 9.65 -2.13 -5.52
CA ALA A 77 9.59 -1.51 -4.19
C ALA A 77 10.10 -2.45 -3.11
N GLY A 78 9.75 -3.75 -3.18
CA GLY A 78 10.26 -4.76 -2.25
C GLY A 78 11.77 -4.90 -2.31
N LYS A 79 12.36 -4.88 -3.50
CA LYS A 79 13.82 -4.94 -3.69
C LYS A 79 14.52 -3.72 -3.10
N LYS A 80 13.99 -2.53 -3.33
CA LYS A 80 14.52 -1.28 -2.74
C LYS A 80 14.49 -1.33 -1.22
N SER A 81 13.37 -1.75 -0.66
CA SER A 81 13.22 -1.90 0.79
C SER A 81 14.21 -2.90 1.37
N ALA A 82 14.44 -4.02 0.69
CA ALA A 82 15.39 -5.03 1.14
C ALA A 82 16.82 -4.47 1.21
N VAL A 83 17.25 -3.71 0.21
CA VAL A 83 18.57 -3.05 0.23
C VAL A 83 18.65 -2.04 1.36
N ALA A 84 17.61 -1.26 1.56
CA ALA A 84 17.55 -0.26 2.63
C ALA A 84 17.58 -0.90 4.02
N ILE A 85 16.87 -2.00 4.21
CA ILE A 85 16.90 -2.77 5.47
C ILE A 85 18.30 -3.30 5.75
N ASP A 86 18.95 -3.88 4.74
CA ASP A 86 20.31 -4.39 4.87
C ASP A 86 21.28 -3.28 5.29
N ASN A 87 21.20 -2.12 4.64
CA ASN A 87 22.02 -0.96 4.99
C ASN A 87 21.72 -0.45 6.41
N TYR A 88 20.44 -0.41 6.77
CA TYR A 88 20.02 -0.02 8.11
C TYR A 88 20.62 -0.95 9.19
N LEU A 89 20.52 -2.25 8.97
CA LEU A 89 21.05 -3.25 9.91
C LEU A 89 22.57 -3.18 10.00
N LYS A 90 23.27 -2.98 8.90
CA LYS A 90 24.74 -2.78 8.90
C LYS A 90 25.12 -1.54 9.71
N GLY A 91 24.36 -0.47 9.61
CA GLY A 91 24.54 0.73 10.41
C GLY A 91 24.31 0.48 11.90
N CYS A 92 23.30 -0.31 12.26
CA CYS A 92 22.99 -0.65 13.65
C CYS A 92 24.05 -1.55 14.31
N TYR A 93 24.69 -2.42 13.51
CA TYR A 93 25.71 -3.36 14.00
C TYR A 93 27.13 -2.90 13.71
N HIS A 94 27.28 -1.69 13.22
CA HIS A 94 28.61 -1.13 12.95
C HIS A 94 29.19 -0.58 14.25
N GLU A 95 30.32 -1.09 14.63
CA GLU A 95 31.07 -0.64 15.82
C GLU A 95 32.24 0.25 15.44
#